data_900f00e9c94b083b874eb2c97726931c
#
_entry.id   900f00e9c94b083b874eb2c97726931c
#
_cell.length_a   1.000
_cell.length_b   1.000
_cell.length_c   1.000
_cell.angle_alpha   90.00
_cell.angle_beta   90.00
_cell.angle_gamma   90.00
#
_symmetry.space_group_name_H-M   'P 1'
#
loop_
_entity.id
_entity.type
_entity.pdbx_description
1 polymer ?
#
loop_
_entity_poly.entity_id
_entity_poly.type
_entity_poly.pdbx_seq_one_letter_code
_entity_poly.pdbx_strand_id
1 'polypeptide(L)'
;MSRRALLIAYHFPPIQGSSGVHRTVAFARYLREFGWDVSVLTVHPRVYLSGRSENADLIPGDINVHRAFACDAQRDFSIGGRYLRMLELPDRWQSWIITGTLAGLRAIRKDGVTALFSTFPIASAHAIGWCLHRLTGLP
;
A
#
# COMPACT_ATOMS: atom_id res chain seq x y z
N MET A 1 2.09 -20.18 -16.74
CA MET A 1 1.69 -19.71 -15.39
C MET A 1 1.39 -18.21 -15.48
N SER A 2 0.25 -17.78 -14.98
CA SER A 2 -0.10 -16.35 -14.94
C SER A 2 0.84 -15.62 -13.97
N ARG A 3 1.49 -14.56 -14.45
CA ARG A 3 2.39 -13.71 -13.63
C ARG A 3 1.55 -12.62 -12.98
N ARG A 4 1.30 -12.72 -11.67
CA ARG A 4 0.45 -11.78 -10.93
C ARG A 4 1.19 -11.19 -9.75
N ALA A 5 1.41 -9.88 -9.75
CA ALA A 5 2.13 -9.16 -8.72
C ALA A 5 1.19 -8.39 -7.80
N LEU A 6 1.41 -8.44 -6.48
CA LEU A 6 0.83 -7.53 -5.52
C LEU A 6 1.84 -6.44 -5.19
N LEU A 7 1.56 -5.22 -5.63
CA LEU A 7 2.35 -4.04 -5.34
C LEU A 7 1.86 -3.39 -4.04
N ILE A 8 2.69 -3.37 -3.00
CA ILE A 8 2.36 -2.82 -1.68
C ILE A 8 2.96 -1.41 -1.59
N ALA A 9 2.10 -0.40 -1.64
CA ALA A 9 2.53 0.99 -1.71
C ALA A 9 1.61 1.91 -0.89
N TYR A 10 2.20 2.70 0.02
CA TYR A 10 1.46 3.72 0.74
C TYR A 10 1.05 4.86 -0.20
N HIS A 11 1.99 5.36 -1.01
CA HIS A 11 1.77 6.44 -1.96
C HIS A 11 1.16 5.90 -3.26
N PHE A 12 -0.15 6.02 -3.36
CA PHE A 12 -0.94 5.65 -4.54
C PHE A 12 -2.12 6.61 -4.71
N PRO A 13 -2.62 6.88 -5.93
CA PRO A 13 -3.77 7.77 -6.10
C PRO A 13 -4.95 7.37 -5.20
N PRO A 14 -5.71 8.34 -4.64
CA PRO A 14 -5.79 9.77 -5.01
C PRO A 14 -4.87 10.72 -4.24
N ILE A 15 -3.80 10.26 -3.59
CA ILE A 15 -2.86 11.17 -2.91
C ILE A 15 -2.15 12.08 -3.90
N GLN A 16 -1.92 13.34 -3.53
CA GLN A 16 -1.19 14.32 -4.33
C GLN A 16 0.23 14.57 -3.81
N GLY A 17 1.09 15.11 -4.69
CA GLY A 17 2.32 15.79 -4.31
C GLY A 17 3.48 14.88 -3.90
N SER A 18 3.38 13.57 -4.07
CA SER A 18 4.48 12.65 -3.77
C SER A 18 5.05 12.02 -5.02
N SER A 19 6.38 12.09 -5.19
CA SER A 19 7.09 11.37 -6.25
C SER A 19 6.85 9.84 -6.17
N GLY A 20 6.52 9.33 -4.99
CA GLY A 20 6.16 7.93 -4.78
C GLY A 20 4.91 7.51 -5.53
N VAL A 21 3.94 8.41 -5.73
CA VAL A 21 2.72 8.13 -6.51
C VAL A 21 3.08 7.85 -7.96
N HIS A 22 3.83 8.75 -8.59
CA HIS A 22 4.22 8.60 -9.99
C HIS A 22 5.04 7.34 -10.23
N ARG A 23 5.97 7.03 -9.32
CA ARG A 23 6.78 5.82 -9.38
C ARG A 23 5.90 4.56 -9.28
N THR A 24 4.96 4.53 -8.33
CA THR A 24 4.10 3.36 -8.12
C THR A 24 3.17 3.13 -9.31
N VAL A 25 2.57 4.19 -9.84
CA VAL A 25 1.70 4.12 -11.03
C VAL A 25 2.50 3.70 -12.26
N ALA A 26 3.70 4.27 -12.46
CA ALA A 26 4.58 3.89 -13.56
C ALA A 26 4.98 2.41 -13.46
N PHE A 27 5.34 1.94 -12.26
CA PHE A 27 5.71 0.54 -12.03
C PHE A 27 4.55 -0.41 -12.35
N ALA A 28 3.34 -0.08 -11.88
CA ALA A 28 2.15 -0.86 -12.16
C ALA A 28 1.84 -0.92 -13.67
N ARG A 29 2.03 0.20 -14.40
CA ARG A 29 1.86 0.27 -15.85
C ARG A 29 2.88 -0.58 -16.59
N TYR A 30 4.18 -0.39 -16.29
CA TYR A 30 5.25 -1.08 -17.00
C TYR A 30 5.26 -2.59 -16.75
N LEU A 31 4.98 -3.05 -15.54
CA LEU A 31 4.87 -4.48 -15.27
C LEU A 31 3.86 -5.16 -16.21
N ARG A 32 2.78 -4.47 -16.56
CA ARG A 32 1.77 -4.99 -17.47
C ARG A 32 2.28 -5.09 -18.91
N GLU A 33 3.10 -4.15 -19.37
CA GLU A 33 3.75 -4.24 -20.67
C GLU A 33 4.66 -5.47 -20.77
N PHE A 34 5.16 -5.98 -19.64
CA PHE A 34 5.95 -7.21 -19.55
C PHE A 34 5.11 -8.47 -19.21
N GLY A 35 3.79 -8.40 -19.37
CA GLY A 35 2.89 -9.53 -19.22
C GLY A 35 2.59 -9.92 -17.77
N TRP A 36 2.70 -8.98 -16.83
CA TRP A 36 2.25 -9.16 -15.45
C TRP A 36 0.86 -8.56 -15.24
N ASP A 37 -0.03 -9.30 -14.62
CA ASP A 37 -1.22 -8.72 -14.00
C ASP A 37 -0.82 -8.07 -12.67
N VAL A 38 -1.29 -6.86 -12.41
CA VAL A 38 -0.91 -6.10 -11.22
C VAL A 38 -2.13 -5.77 -10.38
N SER A 39 -2.05 -6.14 -9.10
CA SER A 39 -2.94 -5.63 -8.05
C SER A 39 -2.15 -4.71 -7.13
N VAL A 40 -2.80 -3.69 -6.58
CA VAL A 40 -2.17 -2.72 -5.67
C VAL A 40 -2.83 -2.81 -4.30
N LEU A 41 -2.01 -2.97 -3.26
CA LEU A 41 -2.41 -2.82 -1.86
C LEU A 41 -1.93 -1.47 -1.34
N THR A 42 -2.86 -0.64 -0.94
CA THR A 42 -2.58 0.73 -0.45
C THR A 42 -3.46 1.08 0.74
N VAL A 43 -3.22 2.25 1.33
CA VAL A 43 -4.05 2.76 2.43
C VAL A 43 -5.36 3.36 1.92
N HIS A 44 -6.34 3.41 2.83
CA HIS A 44 -7.60 4.10 2.55
C HIS A 44 -7.37 5.63 2.46
N PRO A 45 -8.02 6.35 1.52
CA PRO A 45 -7.78 7.78 1.30
C PRO A 45 -8.03 8.69 2.51
N ARG A 46 -8.81 8.25 3.49
CA ARG A 46 -9.05 8.99 4.74
C ARG A 46 -7.80 9.24 5.59
N VAL A 47 -6.73 8.48 5.34
CA VAL A 47 -5.44 8.69 6.03
C VAL A 47 -4.77 9.99 5.60
N TYR A 48 -5.04 10.44 4.38
CA TYR A 48 -4.46 11.65 3.83
C TYR A 48 -5.18 12.90 4.31
N LEU A 49 -4.43 13.88 4.80
CA LEU A 49 -4.96 15.19 5.25
C LEU A 49 -5.33 16.12 4.09
N SER A 50 -4.70 15.95 2.95
CA SER A 50 -4.94 16.76 1.76
C SER A 50 -6.14 16.20 0.98
N GLY A 51 -7.05 17.10 0.65
CA GLY A 51 -8.34 16.79 0.03
C GLY A 51 -8.28 15.88 -1.19
N ARG A 52 -9.45 15.47 -1.63
CA ARG A 52 -9.64 14.62 -2.83
C ARG A 52 -8.86 15.17 -4.01
N SER A 53 -8.01 14.33 -4.53
CA SER A 53 -7.15 14.63 -5.65
C SER A 53 -7.84 14.34 -6.98
N GLU A 54 -7.54 15.16 -7.96
CA GLU A 54 -7.86 14.96 -9.38
C GLU A 54 -7.10 13.79 -10.02
N ASN A 55 -6.23 13.10 -9.27
CA ASN A 55 -5.33 12.05 -9.77
C ASN A 55 -5.96 10.65 -9.81
N ALA A 56 -7.25 10.50 -9.57
CA ALA A 56 -7.92 9.20 -9.69
C ALA A 56 -7.81 8.63 -11.13
N ASP A 57 -7.76 9.52 -12.12
CA ASP A 57 -7.64 9.18 -13.54
C ASP A 57 -6.27 8.59 -13.92
N LEU A 58 -5.28 8.69 -13.04
CA LEU A 58 -3.96 8.09 -13.26
C LEU A 58 -3.95 6.57 -13.07
N ILE A 59 -4.99 6.01 -12.45
CA ILE A 59 -5.10 4.57 -12.23
C ILE A 59 -5.55 3.92 -13.53
N PRO A 60 -4.75 3.03 -14.15
CA PRO A 60 -5.23 2.25 -15.27
C PRO A 60 -6.49 1.47 -14.87
N GLY A 61 -7.55 1.54 -15.67
CA GLY A 61 -8.91 1.06 -15.31
C GLY A 61 -9.04 -0.44 -15.05
N ASP A 62 -7.98 -1.20 -15.28
CA ASP A 62 -7.92 -2.65 -15.17
C ASP A 62 -6.97 -3.13 -14.04
N ILE A 63 -6.51 -2.22 -13.16
CA ILE A 63 -5.75 -2.57 -11.96
C ILE A 63 -6.69 -2.73 -10.76
N ASN A 64 -6.63 -3.89 -10.11
CA ASN A 64 -7.32 -4.11 -8.85
C ASN A 64 -6.65 -3.35 -7.72
N VAL A 65 -7.38 -2.43 -7.08
CA VAL A 65 -6.86 -1.64 -5.96
C VAL A 65 -7.52 -2.08 -4.66
N HIS A 66 -6.73 -2.67 -3.77
CA HIS A 66 -7.13 -3.08 -2.42
C HIS A 66 -6.71 -2.00 -1.43
N ARG A 67 -7.66 -1.49 -0.65
CA ARG A 67 -7.41 -0.42 0.32
C ARG A 67 -7.62 -0.93 1.73
N ALA A 68 -6.62 -0.68 2.60
CA ALA A 68 -6.67 -1.04 3.99
C ALA A 68 -6.71 0.20 4.88
N PHE A 69 -7.36 0.08 6.02
CA PHE A 69 -7.42 1.15 7.01
C PHE A 69 -6.04 1.36 7.64
N ALA A 70 -5.71 2.62 7.95
CA ALA A 70 -4.55 2.99 8.75
C ALA A 70 -4.91 4.19 9.63
N CYS A 71 -4.26 4.28 10.80
CA CYS A 71 -4.26 5.47 11.65
C CYS A 71 -2.92 6.18 11.50
N ASP A 72 -2.97 7.50 11.56
CA ASP A 72 -1.78 8.33 11.71
C ASP A 72 -1.48 8.48 13.20
N ALA A 73 -0.38 7.90 13.68
CA ALA A 73 -0.05 7.89 15.11
C ALA A 73 0.04 9.31 15.71
N GLN A 74 0.58 10.26 14.96
CA GLN A 74 0.70 11.65 15.44
C GLN A 74 -0.64 12.35 15.52
N ARG A 75 -1.52 12.13 14.55
CA ARG A 75 -2.82 12.79 14.47
C ARG A 75 -3.84 12.13 15.40
N ASP A 76 -3.91 10.79 15.36
CA ASP A 76 -5.04 10.06 15.92
C ASP A 76 -4.81 9.64 17.38
N PHE A 77 -3.55 9.59 17.84
CA PHE A 77 -3.17 9.20 19.21
C PHE A 77 -2.46 10.31 19.99
N SER A 78 -2.51 11.56 19.52
CA SER A 78 -1.96 12.70 20.23
C SER A 78 -2.95 13.23 21.27
N ILE A 79 -2.51 13.33 22.53
CA ILE A 79 -3.26 13.95 23.63
C ILE A 79 -2.45 15.18 24.09
N GLY A 80 -3.03 16.37 23.92
CA GLY A 80 -2.37 17.64 24.30
C GLY A 80 -1.03 17.89 23.59
N GLY A 81 -0.91 17.43 22.33
CA GLY A 81 0.32 17.57 21.55
C GLY A 81 1.43 16.57 21.90
N ARG A 82 1.14 15.62 22.79
CA ARG A 82 2.07 14.56 23.19
C ARG A 82 1.53 13.20 22.75
N TYR A 83 2.40 12.35 22.20
CA TYR A 83 2.12 10.96 21.84
C TYR A 83 3.30 10.07 22.19
N LEU A 84 3.05 8.77 22.33
CA LEU A 84 4.10 7.79 22.61
C LEU A 84 4.93 7.55 21.33
N ARG A 85 6.21 7.90 21.36
CA ARG A 85 7.14 7.70 20.22
C ARG A 85 7.21 6.24 19.74
N MET A 86 6.88 5.28 20.59
CA MET A 86 6.79 3.87 20.20
C MET A 86 5.71 3.62 19.13
N LEU A 87 4.68 4.49 19.04
CA LEU A 87 3.63 4.41 18.04
C LEU A 87 4.09 4.87 16.64
N GLU A 88 5.33 5.34 16.51
CA GLU A 88 5.95 5.72 15.23
C GLU A 88 6.96 4.68 14.72
N LEU A 89 7.07 3.53 15.34
CA LEU A 89 8.00 2.48 14.92
C LEU A 89 7.24 1.36 14.18
N PRO A 90 7.63 0.99 12.95
CA PRO A 90 8.73 1.53 12.14
C PRO A 90 8.43 2.90 11.50
N ASP A 91 7.18 3.35 11.48
CA ASP A 91 6.71 4.65 11.03
C ASP A 91 5.34 4.99 11.64
N ARG A 92 4.86 6.23 11.43
CA ARG A 92 3.60 6.73 12.02
C ARG A 92 2.34 6.00 11.55
N TRP A 93 2.42 5.14 10.54
CA TRP A 93 1.31 4.34 10.01
C TRP A 93 1.43 2.85 10.36
N GLN A 94 2.12 2.51 11.45
CA GLN A 94 2.32 1.12 11.86
C GLN A 94 1.01 0.31 11.98
N SER A 95 -0.13 0.95 12.28
CA SER A 95 -1.45 0.30 12.33
C SER A 95 -1.83 -0.34 11.00
N TRP A 96 -1.30 0.18 9.88
CA TRP A 96 -1.48 -0.38 8.55
C TRP A 96 -0.83 -1.75 8.38
N ILE A 97 0.17 -2.10 9.18
CA ILE A 97 0.82 -3.41 9.09
C ILE A 97 -0.22 -4.53 9.31
N ILE A 98 -1.07 -4.41 10.32
CA ILE A 98 -2.09 -5.41 10.63
C ILE A 98 -3.18 -5.42 9.55
N THR A 99 -3.80 -4.28 9.32
CA THR A 99 -4.92 -4.16 8.37
C THR A 99 -4.50 -4.43 6.93
N GLY A 100 -3.31 -3.96 6.55
CA GLY A 100 -2.70 -4.20 5.25
C GLY A 100 -2.34 -5.66 5.03
N THR A 101 -1.80 -6.35 6.05
CA THR A 101 -1.54 -7.79 5.97
C THR A 101 -2.83 -8.58 5.75
N LEU A 102 -3.89 -8.27 6.50
CA LEU A 102 -5.19 -8.94 6.33
C LEU A 102 -5.80 -8.66 4.94
N ALA A 103 -5.75 -7.41 4.48
CA ALA A 103 -6.21 -7.04 3.14
C ALA A 103 -5.36 -7.71 2.05
N GLY A 104 -4.04 -7.78 2.24
CA GLY A 104 -3.11 -8.45 1.35
C GLY A 104 -3.39 -9.94 1.21
N LEU A 105 -3.67 -10.65 2.31
CA LEU A 105 -4.05 -12.07 2.26
C LEU A 105 -5.34 -12.30 1.45
N ARG A 106 -6.32 -11.38 1.57
CA ARG A 106 -7.55 -11.44 0.77
C ARG A 106 -7.25 -11.18 -0.71
N ALA A 107 -6.42 -10.17 -1.00
CA ALA A 107 -5.99 -9.84 -2.37
C ALA A 107 -5.27 -11.02 -3.04
N ILE A 108 -4.32 -11.64 -2.33
CA ILE A 108 -3.56 -12.81 -2.82
C ILE A 108 -4.51 -13.94 -3.24
N ARG A 109 -5.50 -14.26 -2.40
CA ARG A 109 -6.47 -15.32 -2.69
C ARG A 109 -7.42 -14.94 -3.83
N LYS A 110 -7.93 -13.71 -3.82
CA LYS A 110 -8.91 -13.22 -4.81
C LYS A 110 -8.31 -13.08 -6.20
N ASP A 111 -7.12 -12.48 -6.28
CA ASP A 111 -6.49 -12.13 -7.54
C ASP A 111 -5.49 -13.19 -8.02
N GLY A 112 -5.20 -14.23 -7.21
CA GLY A 112 -4.26 -15.29 -7.54
C GLY A 112 -2.82 -14.80 -7.67
N VAL A 113 -2.39 -13.93 -6.75
CA VAL A 113 -1.06 -13.32 -6.73
C VAL A 113 0.04 -14.38 -6.64
N THR A 114 1.10 -14.20 -7.40
CA THR A 114 2.26 -15.12 -7.46
C THR A 114 3.58 -14.48 -7.00
N ALA A 115 3.62 -13.13 -6.85
CA ALA A 115 4.79 -12.41 -6.37
C ALA A 115 4.39 -11.16 -5.60
N LEU A 116 5.21 -10.76 -4.61
CA LEU A 116 5.01 -9.59 -3.78
C LEU A 116 6.08 -8.55 -4.10
N PHE A 117 5.68 -7.28 -4.14
CA PHE A 117 6.60 -6.16 -4.31
C PHE A 117 6.20 -5.00 -3.41
N SER A 118 7.08 -4.57 -2.51
CA SER A 118 6.83 -3.43 -1.60
C SER A 118 7.70 -2.23 -1.96
N THR A 119 7.16 -1.01 -1.80
CA THR A 119 7.84 0.22 -2.19
C THR A 119 8.18 1.11 -1.00
N PHE A 120 9.35 1.74 -1.08
CA PHE A 120 9.78 2.83 -0.19
C PHE A 120 9.00 4.14 -0.51
N PRO A 121 8.81 5.13 0.42
CA PRO A 121 9.60 5.33 1.64
C PRO A 121 8.96 4.83 2.96
N ILE A 122 7.81 4.23 2.91
CA ILE A 122 7.09 3.85 4.13
C ILE A 122 7.50 2.44 4.57
N ALA A 123 8.13 2.33 5.75
CA ALA A 123 8.63 1.08 6.28
C ALA A 123 7.52 0.06 6.56
N SER A 124 6.33 0.51 6.96
CA SER A 124 5.15 -0.35 7.15
C SER A 124 4.80 -1.13 5.88
N ALA A 125 5.01 -0.58 4.67
CA ALA A 125 4.80 -1.32 3.42
C ALA A 125 5.72 -2.54 3.31
N HIS A 126 6.99 -2.40 3.70
CA HIS A 126 7.93 -3.51 3.71
C HIS A 126 7.60 -4.54 4.80
N ALA A 127 7.16 -4.07 5.98
CA ALA A 127 6.69 -4.96 7.06
C ALA A 127 5.49 -5.81 6.61
N ILE A 128 4.52 -5.20 5.90
CA ILE A 128 3.39 -5.93 5.29
C ILE A 128 3.90 -6.97 4.29
N GLY A 129 4.82 -6.60 3.41
CA GLY A 129 5.42 -7.51 2.43
C GLY A 129 6.09 -8.70 3.12
N TRP A 130 6.87 -8.44 4.16
CA TRP A 130 7.51 -9.49 4.97
C TRP A 130 6.49 -10.40 5.65
N CYS A 131 5.45 -9.86 6.27
CA CYS A 131 4.37 -10.65 6.89
C CYS A 131 3.67 -11.54 5.86
N LEU A 132 3.32 -10.99 4.70
CA LEU A 132 2.67 -11.74 3.62
C LEU A 132 3.58 -12.85 3.10
N HIS A 133 4.87 -12.57 2.88
CA HIS A 133 5.85 -13.58 2.50
C HIS A 133 5.91 -14.72 3.53
N ARG A 134 6.00 -14.41 4.83
CA ARG A 134 6.05 -15.41 5.90
C ARG A 134 4.79 -16.26 6.00
N LEU A 135 3.64 -15.68 5.72
CA LEU A 135 2.33 -16.36 5.83
C LEU A 135 1.96 -17.17 4.59
N THR A 136 2.48 -16.80 3.42
CA THR A 136 2.07 -17.41 2.13
C THR A 136 3.18 -18.16 1.41
N GLY A 137 4.44 -17.90 1.76
CA GLY A 137 5.61 -18.42 1.05
C GLY A 137 5.85 -17.79 -0.33
N LEU A 138 5.07 -16.78 -0.74
CA LEU A 138 5.27 -16.08 -2.01
C LEU A 138 6.58 -15.27 -2.00
N PRO A 139 7.33 -15.23 -3.12
CA PRO A 139 8.53 -14.43 -3.26
C PRO A 139 8.23 -12.94 -3.27
#